data_4f2879a3a0819da3ad5ec5042c9bf5a2
#
_entry.id   4f2879a3a0819da3ad5ec5042c9bf5a2
#
_cell.length_a   1.000
_cell.length_b   1.000
_cell.length_c   1.000
_cell.angle_alpha   90.00
_cell.angle_beta   90.00
_cell.angle_gamma   90.00
#
_symmetry.space_group_name_H-M   'P 1'
#
loop_
_entity.id
_entity.type
_entity.pdbx_description
1 polymer ?
#
loop_
_entity_poly.entity_id
_entity_poly.type
_entity_poly.pdbx_seq_one_letter_code
_entity_poly.pdbx_strand_id
1 'polypeptide(L)'
;EILALEKEHKETLRRIAEYKKILGSREEMNRVIKDDLAAIKEEFSVPRRTLIEDGPEAVYDESAVQVQEVVFVLDRFGYCKLLDKSTYERNQETVDTEQVHVIRCLNTDKICLFAASGSLYQIKAMDVPAGKLRDKGVPIENLSKYDGTKDSIVYLTCAQDLKGATLVFATKMAMVKQVPAEEFETNNRMVAATKLQDGDQVVSILPVEGQEEVVLQTTSGVFLRFPLEEISVLKKASRGVRGIKLAKNEELEKLYLIGDNPVIDYKGKEVHMNRLKLAKRDGKGSKVRL
;
A
#
# COMPACT_ATOMS: atom_id res chain seq x y z
N GLU A 1 61.18 10.31 -49.56
CA GLU A 1 60.33 9.22 -48.95
C GLU A 1 60.84 8.82 -47.57
N ILE A 2 62.15 8.54 -47.37
CA ILE A 2 62.72 8.10 -46.08
C ILE A 2 62.50 9.16 -44.98
N LEU A 3 62.78 10.44 -45.24
CA LEU A 3 62.59 11.55 -44.30
C LEU A 3 61.11 11.74 -43.92
N ALA A 4 60.14 11.43 -44.79
CA ALA A 4 58.72 11.50 -44.51
C ALA A 4 58.31 10.35 -43.59
N LEU A 5 58.79 9.15 -43.82
CA LEU A 5 58.57 8.00 -42.96
C LEU A 5 59.17 8.15 -41.54
N GLU A 6 60.38 8.71 -41.47
CA GLU A 6 61.00 9.02 -40.18
C GLU A 6 60.21 10.07 -39.38
N LYS A 7 59.66 11.04 -40.05
CA LYS A 7 58.81 12.09 -39.45
C LYS A 7 57.52 11.45 -38.93
N GLU A 8 56.86 10.65 -39.73
CA GLU A 8 55.61 9.96 -39.37
C GLU A 8 55.82 8.99 -38.19
N HIS A 9 56.92 8.22 -38.25
CA HIS A 9 57.30 7.33 -37.12
C HIS A 9 57.50 8.11 -35.85
N LYS A 10 58.19 9.23 -35.87
CA LYS A 10 58.45 10.09 -34.72
C LYS A 10 57.13 10.70 -34.15
N GLU A 11 56.23 11.13 -35.01
CA GLU A 11 54.93 11.63 -34.61
C GLU A 11 54.05 10.54 -33.98
N THR A 12 54.08 9.35 -34.55
CA THR A 12 53.33 8.19 -33.98
C THR A 12 53.86 7.82 -32.61
N LEU A 13 55.17 7.73 -32.41
CA LEU A 13 55.77 7.47 -31.08
C LEU A 13 55.38 8.56 -30.07
N ARG A 14 55.33 9.82 -30.48
CA ARG A 14 54.91 10.92 -29.63
C ARG A 14 53.42 10.74 -29.18
N ARG A 15 52.54 10.42 -30.12
CA ARG A 15 51.10 10.15 -29.82
C ARG A 15 50.95 8.94 -28.89
N ILE A 16 51.71 7.87 -29.09
CA ILE A 16 51.66 6.70 -28.18
C ILE A 16 52.08 7.08 -26.76
N ALA A 17 53.12 7.91 -26.62
CA ALA A 17 53.61 8.37 -25.33
C ALA A 17 52.52 9.25 -24.61
N GLU A 18 51.88 10.15 -25.37
CA GLU A 18 50.81 10.97 -24.87
C GLU A 18 49.59 10.14 -24.41
N TYR A 19 49.13 9.20 -25.24
CA TYR A 19 48.02 8.33 -24.86
C TYR A 19 48.34 7.43 -23.67
N LYS A 20 49.57 6.93 -23.55
CA LYS A 20 50.00 6.17 -22.36
C LYS A 20 49.99 7.07 -21.11
N LYS A 21 50.35 8.34 -21.22
CA LYS A 21 50.29 9.26 -20.09
C LYS A 21 48.83 9.52 -19.66
N ILE A 22 47.93 9.73 -20.62
CA ILE A 22 46.51 9.94 -20.33
C ILE A 22 45.91 8.70 -19.67
N LEU A 23 46.14 7.50 -20.23
CA LEU A 23 45.59 6.25 -19.72
C LEU A 23 46.22 5.81 -18.39
N GLY A 24 47.44 6.25 -18.10
CA GLY A 24 48.17 5.91 -16.86
C GLY A 24 47.79 6.79 -15.67
N SER A 25 47.09 7.91 -15.89
CA SER A 25 46.72 8.85 -14.84
C SER A 25 45.26 9.25 -14.92
N ARG A 26 44.52 8.97 -13.84
CA ARG A 26 43.10 9.41 -13.75
C ARG A 26 42.95 10.94 -13.79
N GLU A 27 43.95 11.65 -13.29
CA GLU A 27 43.96 13.11 -13.31
C GLU A 27 44.12 13.64 -14.73
N GLU A 28 45.04 13.08 -15.52
CA GLU A 28 45.23 13.43 -16.92
C GLU A 28 44.00 13.10 -17.78
N MET A 29 43.38 11.95 -17.55
CA MET A 29 42.13 11.58 -18.20
C MET A 29 41.01 12.57 -17.87
N ASN A 30 40.85 12.92 -16.60
CA ASN A 30 39.86 13.91 -16.18
C ASN A 30 40.15 15.30 -16.77
N ARG A 31 41.41 15.66 -16.97
CA ARG A 31 41.81 16.94 -17.63
C ARG A 31 41.33 16.93 -19.07
N VAL A 32 41.63 15.88 -19.84
CA VAL A 32 41.20 15.78 -21.24
C VAL A 32 39.69 15.90 -21.37
N ILE A 33 38.95 15.16 -20.52
CA ILE A 33 37.47 15.22 -20.51
C ILE A 33 36.98 16.63 -20.19
N LYS A 34 37.61 17.33 -19.24
CA LYS A 34 37.21 18.71 -18.91
C LYS A 34 37.50 19.69 -20.06
N ASP A 35 38.63 19.51 -20.73
CA ASP A 35 39.02 20.34 -21.87
C ASP A 35 38.06 20.13 -23.04
N ASP A 36 37.69 18.89 -23.33
CA ASP A 36 36.71 18.56 -24.40
C ASP A 36 35.34 19.13 -24.06
N LEU A 37 34.87 18.98 -22.78
CA LEU A 37 33.62 19.56 -22.33
C LEU A 37 33.62 21.08 -22.37
N ALA A 38 34.77 21.72 -22.09
CA ALA A 38 34.89 23.17 -22.19
C ALA A 38 34.80 23.64 -23.65
N ALA A 39 35.43 22.94 -24.60
CA ALA A 39 35.33 23.22 -26.01
C ALA A 39 33.88 23.08 -26.54
N ILE A 40 33.19 21.98 -26.15
CA ILE A 40 31.78 21.76 -26.48
C ILE A 40 30.91 22.90 -25.89
N LYS A 41 31.19 23.29 -24.65
CA LYS A 41 30.45 24.38 -24.01
C LYS A 41 30.66 25.70 -24.78
N GLU A 42 31.87 26.00 -25.22
CA GLU A 42 32.15 27.21 -25.97
C GLU A 42 31.43 27.23 -27.32
N GLU A 43 31.40 26.10 -28.02
CA GLU A 43 30.78 25.96 -29.35
C GLU A 43 29.25 25.96 -29.30
N PHE A 44 28.66 25.26 -28.30
CA PHE A 44 27.22 25.01 -28.26
C PHE A 44 26.48 25.75 -27.15
N SER A 45 27.16 26.55 -26.31
CA SER A 45 26.46 27.24 -25.23
C SER A 45 25.51 28.31 -25.79
N VAL A 46 24.28 28.21 -25.35
CA VAL A 46 23.26 29.23 -25.63
C VAL A 46 22.90 29.97 -24.34
N PRO A 47 22.60 31.25 -24.40
CA PRO A 47 22.17 32.01 -23.25
C PRO A 47 20.88 31.38 -22.68
N ARG A 48 20.76 31.40 -21.36
CA ARG A 48 19.59 30.88 -20.67
C ARG A 48 18.34 31.62 -21.15
N ARG A 49 17.34 30.88 -21.59
CA ARG A 49 16.05 31.44 -22.06
C ARG A 49 15.05 31.67 -20.92
N THR A 50 15.24 30.97 -19.78
CA THR A 50 14.40 31.18 -18.61
C THR A 50 14.94 32.34 -17.79
N LEU A 51 14.07 33.29 -17.47
CA LEU A 51 14.35 34.34 -16.53
C LEU A 51 14.30 33.78 -15.11
N ILE A 52 15.30 34.07 -14.29
CA ILE A 52 15.25 33.82 -12.86
C ILE A 52 14.82 35.15 -12.25
N GLU A 53 13.62 35.18 -11.73
CA GLU A 53 13.12 36.32 -10.96
C GLU A 53 13.24 35.97 -9.47
N ASP A 54 13.79 36.88 -8.68
CA ASP A 54 13.71 36.82 -7.23
C ASP A 54 12.27 37.19 -6.81
N GLY A 55 11.37 36.23 -6.94
CA GLY A 55 10.03 36.37 -6.40
C GLY A 55 10.05 36.16 -4.87
N PRO A 56 9.04 36.63 -4.15
CA PRO A 56 8.89 36.27 -2.74
C PRO A 56 8.89 34.75 -2.62
N GLU A 57 9.63 34.21 -1.65
CA GLU A 57 9.57 32.77 -1.34
C GLU A 57 8.10 32.38 -1.26
N ALA A 58 7.70 31.37 -2.04
CA ALA A 58 6.37 30.79 -1.93
C ALA A 58 6.25 30.17 -0.54
N VAL A 59 5.73 30.94 0.39
CA VAL A 59 5.36 30.42 1.71
C VAL A 59 4.13 29.55 1.45
N TYR A 60 4.33 28.25 1.49
CA TYR A 60 3.23 27.30 1.52
C TYR A 60 2.52 27.46 2.86
N ASP A 61 1.42 28.18 2.88
CA ASP A 61 0.61 28.34 4.07
C ASP A 61 -0.31 27.11 4.19
N GLU A 62 0.10 26.15 5.03
CA GLU A 62 -0.71 24.97 5.34
C GLU A 62 -2.05 25.36 5.97
N SER A 63 -2.17 26.57 6.53
CA SER A 63 -3.41 27.09 7.09
C SER A 63 -4.44 27.49 6.02
N ALA A 64 -4.05 27.60 4.75
CA ALA A 64 -4.94 27.93 3.64
C ALA A 64 -5.83 26.75 3.19
N VAL A 65 -5.51 25.50 3.59
CA VAL A 65 -6.37 24.35 3.28
C VAL A 65 -7.55 24.31 4.23
N GLN A 66 -8.72 24.70 3.74
CA GLN A 66 -9.96 24.53 4.51
C GLN A 66 -10.21 23.04 4.72
N VAL A 67 -10.17 22.62 5.99
CA VAL A 67 -10.49 21.25 6.37
C VAL A 67 -11.98 21.00 6.18
N GLN A 68 -12.31 20.00 5.37
CA GLN A 68 -13.69 19.64 5.04
C GLN A 68 -13.91 18.16 5.20
N GLU A 69 -15.10 17.77 5.68
CA GLU A 69 -15.54 16.39 5.67
C GLU A 69 -15.93 15.98 4.25
N VAL A 70 -15.38 14.89 3.79
CA VAL A 70 -15.63 14.31 2.48
C VAL A 70 -15.88 12.81 2.61
N VAL A 71 -16.41 12.21 1.56
CA VAL A 71 -16.64 10.76 1.50
C VAL A 71 -15.84 10.20 0.34
N PHE A 72 -14.83 9.39 0.66
CA PHE A 72 -14.11 8.61 -0.32
C PHE A 72 -14.96 7.42 -0.75
N VAL A 73 -15.13 7.25 -2.05
CA VAL A 73 -15.84 6.12 -2.62
C VAL A 73 -14.97 5.39 -3.64
N LEU A 74 -15.07 4.06 -3.65
CA LEU A 74 -14.38 3.18 -4.59
C LEU A 74 -15.39 2.19 -5.16
N ASP A 75 -15.49 2.14 -6.47
CA ASP A 75 -16.38 1.22 -7.17
C ASP A 75 -15.73 -0.17 -7.41
N ARG A 76 -16.53 -1.10 -7.89
CA ARG A 76 -16.08 -2.47 -8.23
C ARG A 76 -15.07 -2.56 -9.37
N PHE A 77 -14.90 -1.48 -10.13
CA PHE A 77 -13.96 -1.42 -11.26
C PHE A 77 -12.64 -0.73 -10.87
N GLY A 78 -12.49 -0.34 -9.61
CA GLY A 78 -11.29 0.31 -9.10
C GLY A 78 -11.25 1.82 -9.34
N TYR A 79 -12.36 2.48 -9.68
CA TYR A 79 -12.44 3.94 -9.81
C TYR A 79 -12.82 4.56 -8.47
N CYS A 80 -12.09 5.62 -8.10
CA CYS A 80 -12.32 6.34 -6.87
C CYS A 80 -12.51 7.83 -7.10
N LYS A 81 -13.22 8.47 -6.17
CA LYS A 81 -13.46 9.91 -6.11
C LYS A 81 -13.82 10.32 -4.69
N LEU A 82 -13.76 11.63 -4.43
CA LEU A 82 -14.35 12.23 -3.24
C LEU A 82 -15.72 12.82 -3.55
N LEU A 83 -16.68 12.54 -2.70
CA LEU A 83 -17.99 13.18 -2.69
C LEU A 83 -18.05 14.17 -1.53
N ASP A 84 -18.77 15.29 -1.74
CA ASP A 84 -19.13 16.16 -0.63
C ASP A 84 -20.05 15.41 0.35
N LYS A 85 -19.89 15.66 1.64
CA LYS A 85 -20.73 15.08 2.68
C LYS A 85 -22.23 15.27 2.38
N SER A 86 -22.64 16.48 2.00
CA SER A 86 -24.03 16.78 1.69
C SER A 86 -24.58 16.03 0.46
N THR A 87 -23.72 15.74 -0.52
CA THR A 87 -24.07 14.93 -1.69
C THR A 87 -24.24 13.46 -1.32
N TYR A 88 -23.36 12.95 -0.47
CA TYR A 88 -23.45 11.58 0.04
C TYR A 88 -24.72 11.39 0.88
N GLU A 89 -24.97 12.26 1.88
CA GLU A 89 -26.14 12.15 2.78
C GLU A 89 -27.48 12.14 2.04
N ARG A 90 -27.59 12.91 0.95
CA ARG A 90 -28.80 12.94 0.12
C ARG A 90 -28.96 11.70 -0.78
N ASN A 91 -27.92 10.93 -1.00
CA ASN A 91 -27.91 9.79 -1.91
C ASN A 91 -27.30 8.53 -1.26
N GLN A 92 -27.31 8.44 0.05
CA GLN A 92 -26.59 7.43 0.82
C GLN A 92 -26.93 6.01 0.36
N GLU A 93 -28.20 5.66 0.26
CA GLU A 93 -28.64 4.32 -0.13
C GLU A 93 -28.11 3.93 -1.51
N THR A 94 -28.12 4.85 -2.48
CA THR A 94 -27.58 4.60 -3.82
C THR A 94 -26.06 4.41 -3.78
N VAL A 95 -25.35 5.27 -3.06
CA VAL A 95 -23.88 5.19 -2.96
C VAL A 95 -23.47 3.90 -2.27
N ASP A 96 -24.08 3.56 -1.14
CA ASP A 96 -23.75 2.34 -0.37
C ASP A 96 -24.08 1.05 -1.15
N THR A 97 -25.00 1.10 -2.12
CA THR A 97 -25.34 -0.03 -2.98
C THR A 97 -24.40 -0.16 -4.19
N GLU A 98 -24.02 0.96 -4.79
CA GLU A 98 -23.22 0.98 -6.03
C GLU A 98 -21.71 0.90 -5.77
N GLN A 99 -21.24 1.39 -4.61
CA GLN A 99 -19.82 1.45 -4.27
C GLN A 99 -19.41 0.25 -3.40
N VAL A 100 -18.21 -0.26 -3.63
CA VAL A 100 -17.66 -1.36 -2.82
C VAL A 100 -17.11 -0.86 -1.49
N HIS A 101 -16.52 0.32 -1.50
CA HIS A 101 -15.99 0.96 -0.30
C HIS A 101 -16.49 2.41 -0.22
N VAL A 102 -16.98 2.77 0.96
CA VAL A 102 -17.45 4.11 1.30
C VAL A 102 -16.81 4.49 2.63
N ILE A 103 -15.99 5.55 2.64
CA ILE A 103 -15.23 5.96 3.81
C ILE A 103 -15.43 7.46 4.04
N ARG A 104 -15.92 7.82 5.22
CA ARG A 104 -15.99 9.21 5.67
C ARG A 104 -14.61 9.62 6.20
N CYS A 105 -14.07 10.71 5.70
CA CYS A 105 -12.75 11.19 6.09
C CYS A 105 -12.67 12.72 5.95
N LEU A 106 -11.58 13.30 6.37
CA LEU A 106 -11.26 14.68 6.07
C LEU A 106 -10.48 14.76 4.75
N ASN A 107 -10.65 15.86 4.02
CA ASN A 107 -9.88 16.11 2.79
C ASN A 107 -8.36 16.17 3.02
N THR A 108 -7.93 16.37 4.26
CA THR A 108 -6.51 16.37 4.69
C THR A 108 -6.00 15.01 5.16
N ASP A 109 -6.87 14.00 5.23
CA ASP A 109 -6.55 12.67 5.72
C ASP A 109 -5.84 11.81 4.65
N LYS A 110 -5.46 10.59 5.05
CA LYS A 110 -4.89 9.57 4.18
C LYS A 110 -5.82 8.38 4.10
N ILE A 111 -6.06 7.88 2.91
CA ILE A 111 -6.75 6.61 2.69
C ILE A 111 -5.73 5.50 2.77
N CYS A 112 -5.98 4.53 3.63
CA CYS A 112 -5.13 3.38 3.92
C CYS A 112 -5.73 2.13 3.28
N LEU A 113 -5.06 1.59 2.27
CA LEU A 113 -5.46 0.42 1.52
C LEU A 113 -4.55 -0.75 1.88
N PHE A 114 -5.10 -1.76 2.54
CA PHE A 114 -4.42 -3.00 2.88
C PHE A 114 -4.75 -4.08 1.85
N ALA A 115 -3.72 -4.68 1.27
CA ALA A 115 -3.85 -5.63 0.19
C ALA A 115 -3.52 -7.07 0.63
N ALA A 116 -4.00 -8.05 -0.13
CA ALA A 116 -3.79 -9.47 0.13
C ALA A 116 -2.31 -9.87 0.12
N SER A 117 -1.47 -9.15 -0.62
CA SER A 117 -0.01 -9.31 -0.59
C SER A 117 0.63 -8.95 0.76
N GLY A 118 -0.14 -8.44 1.73
CA GLY A 118 0.38 -7.95 3.00
C GLY A 118 1.00 -6.56 2.93
N SER A 119 0.72 -5.81 1.88
CA SER A 119 1.16 -4.42 1.69
C SER A 119 0.10 -3.44 2.16
N LEU A 120 0.55 -2.29 2.67
CA LEU A 120 -0.27 -1.10 2.92
C LEU A 120 0.11 -0.03 1.92
N TYR A 121 -0.85 0.49 1.20
CA TYR A 121 -0.73 1.65 0.32
C TYR A 121 -1.45 2.84 0.94
N GLN A 122 -0.85 4.01 0.86
CA GLN A 122 -1.43 5.25 1.38
C GLN A 122 -1.64 6.27 0.25
N ILE A 123 -2.83 6.85 0.19
CA ILE A 123 -3.24 7.88 -0.76
C ILE A 123 -3.68 9.09 0.05
N LYS A 124 -3.15 10.27 -0.23
CA LYS A 124 -3.66 11.49 0.38
C LYS A 124 -5.06 11.78 -0.17
N ALA A 125 -6.02 12.09 0.70
CA ALA A 125 -7.37 12.43 0.26
C ALA A 125 -7.38 13.61 -0.72
N MET A 126 -6.50 14.61 -0.52
CA MET A 126 -6.38 15.76 -1.44
C MET A 126 -5.87 15.39 -2.84
N ASP A 127 -5.22 14.24 -3.03
CA ASP A 127 -4.79 13.77 -4.35
C ASP A 127 -5.95 13.09 -5.12
N VAL A 128 -7.05 12.76 -4.42
CA VAL A 128 -8.24 12.14 -5.01
C VAL A 128 -9.16 13.21 -5.57
N PRO A 129 -9.59 13.14 -6.84
CA PRO A 129 -10.43 14.17 -7.42
C PRO A 129 -11.80 14.25 -6.75
N ALA A 130 -12.25 15.46 -6.45
CA ALA A 130 -13.63 15.70 -6.10
C ALA A 130 -14.52 15.48 -7.33
N GLY A 131 -15.65 14.82 -7.13
CA GLY A 131 -16.56 14.47 -8.21
C GLY A 131 -18.03 14.54 -7.80
N LYS A 132 -18.90 14.60 -8.78
CA LYS A 132 -20.36 14.46 -8.60
C LYS A 132 -20.73 12.97 -8.55
N LEU A 133 -21.95 12.68 -8.12
CA LEU A 133 -22.43 11.29 -8.01
C LEU A 133 -22.24 10.48 -9.31
N ARG A 134 -22.50 11.08 -10.47
CA ARG A 134 -22.42 10.43 -11.78
C ARG A 134 -21.03 10.42 -12.42
N ASP A 135 -20.07 11.11 -11.83
CA ASP A 135 -18.71 11.13 -12.38
C ASP A 135 -18.04 9.77 -12.13
N LYS A 136 -17.27 9.32 -13.08
CA LYS A 136 -16.58 8.03 -12.98
C LYS A 136 -15.43 8.04 -11.96
N GLY A 137 -14.78 9.19 -11.77
CA GLY A 137 -13.59 9.31 -10.95
C GLY A 137 -12.33 8.87 -11.71
N VAL A 138 -11.29 8.49 -10.96
CA VAL A 138 -10.00 8.03 -11.50
C VAL A 138 -9.66 6.65 -10.97
N PRO A 139 -8.91 5.83 -11.73
CA PRO A 139 -8.42 4.55 -11.23
C PRO A 139 -7.55 4.75 -10.00
N ILE A 140 -7.77 3.96 -8.94
CA ILE A 140 -6.99 4.04 -7.69
C ILE A 140 -5.50 3.73 -7.92
N GLU A 141 -5.19 2.98 -8.96
CA GLU A 141 -3.82 2.66 -9.41
C GLU A 141 -3.05 3.91 -9.87
N ASN A 142 -3.73 4.93 -10.38
CA ASN A 142 -3.11 6.19 -10.79
C ASN A 142 -2.66 7.04 -9.58
N LEU A 143 -3.27 6.81 -8.42
CA LEU A 143 -3.00 7.56 -7.18
C LEU A 143 -2.04 6.83 -6.25
N SER A 144 -1.78 5.56 -6.48
CA SER A 144 -0.98 4.69 -5.62
C SER A 144 -0.07 3.75 -6.41
N LYS A 145 0.75 2.97 -5.71
CA LYS A 145 1.52 1.86 -6.30
C LYS A 145 0.75 0.54 -6.29
N TYR A 146 -0.53 0.57 -5.94
CA TYR A 146 -1.40 -0.60 -5.97
C TYR A 146 -1.66 -1.02 -7.42
N ASP A 147 -1.67 -2.31 -7.68
CA ASP A 147 -1.94 -2.92 -8.99
C ASP A 147 -3.04 -3.98 -8.80
N GLY A 148 -4.26 -3.62 -9.13
CA GLY A 148 -5.45 -4.49 -8.97
C GLY A 148 -5.45 -5.72 -9.88
N THR A 149 -4.53 -5.79 -10.86
CA THR A 149 -4.36 -7.02 -11.67
C THR A 149 -3.56 -8.10 -10.95
N LYS A 150 -2.76 -7.72 -9.94
CA LYS A 150 -1.86 -8.62 -9.20
C LYS A 150 -2.26 -8.82 -7.75
N ASP A 151 -3.07 -7.91 -7.21
CA ASP A 151 -3.39 -7.88 -5.79
C ASP A 151 -4.86 -7.54 -5.58
N SER A 152 -5.38 -7.81 -4.40
CA SER A 152 -6.76 -7.48 -4.03
C SER A 152 -6.80 -6.69 -2.74
N ILE A 153 -7.77 -5.78 -2.63
CA ILE A 153 -8.02 -4.99 -1.43
C ILE A 153 -8.71 -5.88 -0.40
N VAL A 154 -8.10 -6.00 0.78
CA VAL A 154 -8.66 -6.76 1.90
C VAL A 154 -9.35 -5.83 2.90
N TYR A 155 -8.75 -4.67 3.18
CA TYR A 155 -9.30 -3.69 4.09
C TYR A 155 -8.95 -2.29 3.64
N LEU A 156 -9.91 -1.38 3.71
CA LEU A 156 -9.75 0.01 3.32
C LEU A 156 -10.39 0.90 4.37
N THR A 157 -9.62 1.89 4.84
CA THR A 157 -10.05 2.83 5.87
C THR A 157 -9.30 4.16 5.73
N CYS A 158 -9.60 5.14 6.55
CA CYS A 158 -8.80 6.36 6.65
C CYS A 158 -7.81 6.30 7.83
N ALA A 159 -6.76 7.11 7.78
CA ALA A 159 -5.75 7.13 8.84
C ALA A 159 -6.32 7.62 10.19
N GLN A 160 -7.36 8.44 10.17
CA GLN A 160 -8.03 8.91 11.38
C GLN A 160 -8.67 7.74 12.14
N ASP A 161 -9.32 6.80 11.45
CA ASP A 161 -9.98 5.64 12.05
C ASP A 161 -8.96 4.62 12.62
N LEU A 162 -7.72 4.69 12.17
CA LEU A 162 -6.64 3.85 12.69
C LEU A 162 -6.07 4.35 14.03
N LYS A 163 -6.32 5.61 14.41
CA LYS A 163 -5.75 6.16 15.64
C LYS A 163 -6.27 5.43 16.87
N GLY A 164 -5.35 4.86 17.64
CA GLY A 164 -5.69 4.09 18.85
C GLY A 164 -6.40 2.76 18.61
N ALA A 165 -6.58 2.35 17.35
CA ALA A 165 -7.20 1.08 17.01
C ALA A 165 -6.20 -0.08 17.11
N THR A 166 -6.72 -1.29 17.22
CA THR A 166 -5.98 -2.54 17.06
C THR A 166 -6.61 -3.32 15.91
N LEU A 167 -5.78 -3.78 14.98
CA LEU A 167 -6.23 -4.57 13.83
C LEU A 167 -5.90 -6.05 14.03
N VAL A 168 -6.86 -6.92 13.77
CA VAL A 168 -6.64 -8.37 13.70
C VAL A 168 -6.40 -8.77 12.26
N PHE A 169 -5.28 -9.39 12.00
CA PHE A 169 -4.90 -9.94 10.70
C PHE A 169 -5.12 -11.43 10.69
N ALA A 170 -5.62 -11.97 9.60
CA ALA A 170 -5.67 -13.39 9.33
C ALA A 170 -5.20 -13.67 7.91
N THR A 171 -4.40 -14.72 7.74
CA THR A 171 -3.86 -15.15 6.46
C THR A 171 -4.47 -16.47 5.99
N LYS A 172 -4.33 -16.76 4.72
CA LYS A 172 -4.79 -17.96 4.05
C LYS A 172 -4.25 -19.25 4.71
N MET A 173 -2.99 -19.20 5.18
CA MET A 173 -2.35 -20.28 5.93
C MET A 173 -2.72 -20.27 7.42
N ALA A 174 -3.80 -19.56 7.79
CA ALA A 174 -4.33 -19.47 9.14
C ALA A 174 -3.37 -18.85 10.18
N MET A 175 -2.46 -18.01 9.77
CA MET A 175 -1.68 -17.18 10.68
C MET A 175 -2.51 -15.99 11.11
N VAL A 176 -2.57 -15.75 12.42
CA VAL A 176 -3.34 -14.63 13.00
C VAL A 176 -2.47 -13.81 13.93
N LYS A 177 -2.73 -12.52 14.01
CA LYS A 177 -2.08 -11.60 14.95
C LYS A 177 -2.94 -10.37 15.18
N GLN A 178 -2.73 -9.73 16.32
CA GLN A 178 -3.21 -8.37 16.57
C GLN A 178 -2.04 -7.39 16.34
N VAL A 179 -2.31 -6.27 15.72
CA VAL A 179 -1.31 -5.22 15.46
C VAL A 179 -1.88 -3.88 15.89
N PRO A 180 -1.23 -3.15 16.82
CA PRO A 180 -1.59 -1.78 17.11
C PRO A 180 -1.47 -0.92 15.87
N ALA A 181 -2.48 -0.12 15.56
CA ALA A 181 -2.53 0.61 14.29
C ALA A 181 -1.50 1.75 14.20
N GLU A 182 -0.91 2.17 15.33
CA GLU A 182 0.24 3.08 15.36
C GLU A 182 1.45 2.53 14.57
N GLU A 183 1.57 1.22 14.44
CA GLU A 183 2.60 0.58 13.58
C GLU A 183 2.48 0.98 12.11
N PHE A 184 1.33 1.50 11.68
CA PHE A 184 1.04 1.92 10.32
C PHE A 184 1.14 3.44 10.12
N GLU A 185 1.40 4.20 11.16
CA GLU A 185 1.67 5.64 11.05
C GLU A 185 3.00 5.87 10.33
N THR A 186 2.91 6.33 9.09
CA THR A 186 4.07 6.56 8.24
C THR A 186 3.78 7.61 7.17
N ASN A 187 4.82 8.25 6.67
CA ASN A 187 4.75 9.13 5.51
C ASN A 187 5.06 8.42 4.19
N ASN A 188 5.42 7.15 4.25
CA ASN A 188 5.69 6.37 3.05
C ASN A 188 4.40 5.99 2.34
N ARG A 189 4.37 6.13 1.02
CA ARG A 189 3.20 5.78 0.20
C ARG A 189 2.91 4.27 0.14
N MET A 190 3.90 3.45 0.50
CA MET A 190 3.79 1.99 0.54
C MET A 190 4.71 1.43 1.62
N VAL A 191 4.18 0.54 2.45
CA VAL A 191 4.93 -0.21 3.46
C VAL A 191 4.40 -1.64 3.57
N ALA A 192 5.22 -2.56 4.09
CA ALA A 192 4.74 -3.88 4.46
C ALA A 192 3.84 -3.78 5.71
N ALA A 193 2.60 -4.26 5.62
CA ALA A 193 1.66 -4.34 6.74
C ALA A 193 1.82 -5.64 7.52
N THR A 194 2.28 -6.70 6.87
CA THR A 194 2.58 -7.97 7.52
C THR A 194 3.68 -8.73 6.78
N LYS A 195 4.34 -9.65 7.46
CA LYS A 195 5.27 -10.59 6.84
C LYS A 195 4.52 -11.88 6.54
N LEU A 196 4.46 -12.26 5.27
CA LEU A 196 3.84 -13.50 4.80
C LEU A 196 4.89 -14.58 4.54
N GLN A 197 4.46 -15.83 4.54
CA GLN A 197 5.23 -16.96 4.00
C GLN A 197 5.02 -17.02 2.49
N ASP A 198 5.88 -17.80 1.81
CA ASP A 198 5.73 -18.00 0.37
C ASP A 198 4.39 -18.68 0.06
N GLY A 199 3.62 -18.08 -0.85
CA GLY A 199 2.29 -18.55 -1.22
C GLY A 199 1.17 -18.19 -0.25
N ASP A 200 1.44 -17.48 0.86
CA ASP A 200 0.42 -17.01 1.79
C ASP A 200 -0.15 -15.65 1.36
N GLN A 201 -1.36 -15.35 1.77
CA GLN A 201 -2.06 -14.10 1.50
C GLN A 201 -2.88 -13.68 2.72
N VAL A 202 -3.06 -12.39 2.90
CA VAL A 202 -4.01 -11.87 3.89
C VAL A 202 -5.42 -12.09 3.37
N VAL A 203 -6.30 -12.65 4.20
CA VAL A 203 -7.71 -12.91 3.85
C VAL A 203 -8.68 -12.05 4.65
N SER A 204 -8.27 -11.59 5.84
CA SER A 204 -9.10 -10.71 6.67
C SER A 204 -8.24 -9.75 7.47
N ILE A 205 -8.69 -8.52 7.55
CA ILE A 205 -8.21 -7.50 8.50
C ILE A 205 -9.44 -6.83 9.09
N LEU A 206 -9.58 -6.86 10.40
CA LEU A 206 -10.73 -6.27 11.10
C LEU A 206 -10.24 -5.41 12.27
N PRO A 207 -10.85 -4.23 12.49
CA PRO A 207 -10.61 -3.45 13.70
C PRO A 207 -11.28 -4.12 14.92
N VAL A 208 -10.61 -4.07 16.06
CA VAL A 208 -11.16 -4.49 17.34
C VAL A 208 -11.93 -3.33 17.96
N GLU A 209 -13.23 -3.53 18.17
CA GLU A 209 -14.15 -2.52 18.71
C GLU A 209 -14.82 -3.05 19.99
N GLY A 210 -14.02 -3.67 20.87
CA GLY A 210 -14.51 -4.22 22.13
C GLY A 210 -14.98 -5.68 22.08
N GLN A 211 -14.82 -6.36 20.93
CA GLN A 211 -15.13 -7.80 20.83
C GLN A 211 -14.10 -8.62 21.61
N GLU A 212 -14.59 -9.65 22.30
CA GLU A 212 -13.75 -10.53 23.12
C GLU A 212 -13.46 -11.88 22.49
N GLU A 213 -14.16 -12.23 21.42
CA GLU A 213 -14.08 -13.53 20.78
C GLU A 213 -13.92 -13.45 19.28
N VAL A 214 -13.27 -14.46 18.74
CA VAL A 214 -13.02 -14.60 17.30
C VAL A 214 -13.50 -15.94 16.79
N VAL A 215 -14.00 -15.95 15.56
CA VAL A 215 -14.33 -17.17 14.82
C VAL A 215 -13.52 -17.20 13.54
N LEU A 216 -12.85 -18.31 13.31
CA LEU A 216 -12.16 -18.62 12.06
C LEU A 216 -13.00 -19.60 11.26
N GLN A 217 -13.18 -19.31 9.97
CA GLN A 217 -13.88 -20.16 9.01
C GLN A 217 -12.90 -20.63 7.95
N THR A 218 -12.88 -21.94 7.68
CA THR A 218 -12.06 -22.51 6.61
C THR A 218 -12.87 -22.74 5.33
N THR A 219 -12.20 -22.91 4.22
CA THR A 219 -12.81 -23.19 2.90
C THR A 219 -13.66 -24.48 2.89
N SER A 220 -13.37 -25.41 3.77
CA SER A 220 -14.17 -26.65 3.93
C SER A 220 -15.36 -26.51 4.89
N GLY A 221 -15.61 -25.31 5.43
CA GLY A 221 -16.69 -25.04 6.38
C GLY A 221 -16.44 -25.54 7.79
N VAL A 222 -15.19 -25.58 8.19
CA VAL A 222 -14.81 -25.80 9.59
C VAL A 222 -14.76 -24.47 10.29
N PHE A 223 -15.36 -24.38 11.48
CA PHE A 223 -15.39 -23.18 12.32
C PHE A 223 -14.67 -23.44 13.62
N LEU A 224 -13.87 -22.48 14.08
CA LEU A 224 -13.22 -22.49 15.37
C LEU A 224 -13.47 -21.18 16.09
N ARG A 225 -14.16 -21.23 17.23
CA ARG A 225 -14.39 -20.08 18.12
C ARG A 225 -13.44 -20.15 19.31
N PHE A 226 -12.78 -19.03 19.62
CA PHE A 226 -11.88 -18.93 20.77
C PHE A 226 -11.75 -17.47 21.24
N PRO A 227 -11.22 -17.21 22.45
CA PRO A 227 -11.04 -15.86 22.96
C PRO A 227 -10.03 -15.06 22.14
N LEU A 228 -10.33 -13.78 21.86
CA LEU A 228 -9.44 -12.88 21.13
C LEU A 228 -8.09 -12.67 21.83
N GLU A 229 -8.05 -12.72 23.17
CA GLU A 229 -6.82 -12.61 23.96
C GLU A 229 -5.77 -13.69 23.66
N GLU A 230 -6.18 -14.84 23.11
CA GLU A 230 -5.25 -15.88 22.66
C GLU A 230 -4.51 -15.50 21.37
N ILE A 231 -4.92 -14.43 20.67
CA ILE A 231 -4.18 -13.87 19.54
C ILE A 231 -3.17 -12.87 20.07
N SER A 232 -1.88 -13.15 19.87
CA SER A 232 -0.81 -12.31 20.35
C SER A 232 -0.81 -10.94 19.67
N VAL A 233 -0.59 -9.88 20.47
CA VAL A 233 -0.32 -8.54 19.98
C VAL A 233 1.14 -8.47 19.52
N LEU A 234 1.37 -8.20 18.26
CA LEU A 234 2.67 -8.29 17.62
C LEU A 234 2.91 -7.08 16.71
N LYS A 235 4.17 -6.83 16.37
CA LYS A 235 4.54 -5.79 15.40
C LYS A 235 4.14 -6.17 13.96
N LYS A 236 3.95 -5.19 13.09
CA LYS A 236 3.62 -5.40 11.67
C LYS A 236 4.56 -6.36 10.95
N ALA A 237 5.86 -6.34 11.26
CA ALA A 237 6.86 -7.21 10.62
C ALA A 237 6.83 -8.68 11.06
N SER A 238 5.92 -9.09 11.98
CA SER A 238 5.77 -10.47 12.41
C SER A 238 4.85 -11.27 11.49
N ARG A 239 4.99 -12.60 11.47
CA ARG A 239 4.09 -13.51 10.74
C ARG A 239 2.79 -13.81 11.48
N GLY A 240 2.79 -13.65 12.81
CA GLY A 240 1.68 -14.05 13.65
C GLY A 240 1.84 -15.45 14.25
N VAL A 241 0.75 -15.95 14.81
CA VAL A 241 0.62 -17.29 15.42
C VAL A 241 -0.45 -18.08 14.68
N ARG A 242 -0.39 -19.40 14.73
CA ARG A 242 -1.39 -20.23 14.05
C ARG A 242 -2.74 -20.11 14.77
N GLY A 243 -3.80 -19.77 14.03
CA GLY A 243 -5.15 -19.59 14.53
C GLY A 243 -5.92 -20.91 14.63
N ILE A 244 -5.93 -21.69 13.55
CA ILE A 244 -6.61 -22.98 13.42
C ILE A 244 -5.70 -24.00 12.75
N LYS A 245 -5.84 -25.27 13.08
CA LYS A 245 -5.17 -26.38 12.38
C LYS A 245 -5.92 -26.71 11.11
N LEU A 246 -5.34 -26.34 9.98
CA LEU A 246 -5.85 -26.65 8.66
C LEU A 246 -5.61 -28.13 8.31
N ALA A 247 -6.57 -28.75 7.63
CA ALA A 247 -6.37 -30.04 7.00
C ALA A 247 -5.50 -29.90 5.73
N LYS A 248 -5.15 -31.01 5.09
CA LYS A 248 -4.39 -30.99 3.84
C LYS A 248 -5.21 -30.30 2.74
N ASN A 249 -4.60 -29.33 2.06
CA ASN A 249 -5.23 -28.52 1.00
C ASN A 249 -6.42 -27.66 1.50
N GLU A 250 -6.51 -27.38 2.79
CA GLU A 250 -7.48 -26.48 3.36
C GLU A 250 -6.84 -25.11 3.62
N GLU A 251 -7.63 -24.07 3.49
CA GLU A 251 -7.21 -22.70 3.68
C GLU A 251 -8.18 -21.99 4.61
N LEU A 252 -7.70 -20.95 5.28
CA LEU A 252 -8.58 -20.03 5.98
C LEU A 252 -9.32 -19.17 4.94
N GLU A 253 -10.62 -19.10 5.07
CA GLU A 253 -11.48 -18.31 4.18
C GLU A 253 -11.79 -16.95 4.81
N LYS A 254 -12.13 -16.92 6.10
CA LYS A 254 -12.56 -15.69 6.75
C LYS A 254 -12.32 -15.71 8.26
N LEU A 255 -12.14 -14.53 8.83
CA LEU A 255 -12.13 -14.25 10.26
C LEU A 255 -13.32 -13.37 10.60
N TYR A 256 -13.98 -13.64 11.72
CA TYR A 256 -15.03 -12.84 12.30
C TYR A 256 -14.67 -12.46 13.72
N LEU A 257 -14.96 -11.23 14.11
CA LEU A 257 -15.02 -10.79 15.50
C LEU A 257 -16.47 -10.86 15.97
N ILE A 258 -16.74 -11.51 17.10
CA ILE A 258 -18.10 -11.67 17.60
C ILE A 258 -18.53 -10.39 18.32
N GLY A 259 -19.47 -9.67 17.71
CA GLY A 259 -20.13 -8.47 18.24
C GLY A 259 -21.60 -8.73 18.57
N ASP A 260 -22.41 -7.70 18.45
CA ASP A 260 -23.83 -7.71 18.85
C ASP A 260 -24.73 -8.60 17.98
N ASN A 261 -24.33 -8.84 16.72
CA ASN A 261 -25.07 -9.72 15.82
C ASN A 261 -24.18 -10.86 15.29
N PRO A 262 -24.03 -11.95 16.07
CA PRO A 262 -23.12 -13.05 15.76
C PRO A 262 -23.71 -14.09 14.79
N VAL A 263 -24.56 -13.68 13.84
CA VAL A 263 -25.20 -14.56 12.86
C VAL A 263 -24.68 -14.27 11.47
N ILE A 264 -24.26 -15.31 10.75
CA ILE A 264 -23.84 -15.23 9.35
C ILE A 264 -24.66 -16.19 8.49
N ASP A 265 -24.85 -15.86 7.21
CA ASP A 265 -25.29 -16.83 6.21
C ASP A 265 -24.08 -17.64 5.73
N TYR A 266 -24.18 -18.95 5.84
CA TYR A 266 -23.22 -19.89 5.29
C TYR A 266 -23.95 -20.92 4.43
N LYS A 267 -23.76 -20.81 3.12
CA LYS A 267 -24.40 -21.68 2.12
C LYS A 267 -25.93 -21.77 2.23
N GLY A 268 -26.58 -20.62 2.47
CA GLY A 268 -28.03 -20.49 2.59
C GLY A 268 -28.59 -20.94 3.93
N LYS A 269 -27.75 -21.09 4.97
CA LYS A 269 -28.17 -21.37 6.34
C LYS A 269 -27.56 -20.39 7.33
N GLU A 270 -28.36 -19.98 8.28
CA GLU A 270 -27.92 -19.12 9.38
C GLU A 270 -27.01 -19.89 10.34
N VAL A 271 -25.82 -19.39 10.56
CA VAL A 271 -24.86 -19.89 11.55
C VAL A 271 -24.75 -18.88 12.69
N HIS A 272 -25.21 -19.28 13.86
CA HIS A 272 -25.06 -18.50 15.09
C HIS A 272 -23.67 -18.73 15.68
N MET A 273 -22.75 -17.79 15.47
CA MET A 273 -21.35 -17.94 15.87
C MET A 273 -21.19 -18.05 17.40
N ASN A 274 -22.05 -17.41 18.17
CA ASN A 274 -22.06 -17.50 19.65
C ASN A 274 -22.51 -18.87 20.17
N ARG A 275 -23.12 -19.72 19.35
CA ARG A 275 -23.49 -21.12 19.70
C ARG A 275 -22.40 -22.13 19.34
N LEU A 276 -21.38 -21.73 18.61
CA LEU A 276 -20.22 -22.59 18.37
C LEU A 276 -19.51 -22.88 19.71
N LYS A 277 -19.01 -24.08 19.85
CA LYS A 277 -18.28 -24.48 21.07
C LYS A 277 -17.04 -23.59 21.22
N LEU A 278 -16.92 -22.92 22.37
CA LEU A 278 -15.70 -22.20 22.71
C LEU A 278 -14.55 -23.19 22.90
N ALA A 279 -13.46 -22.96 22.23
CA ALA A 279 -12.29 -23.84 22.23
C ALA A 279 -11.01 -22.98 22.44
N LYS A 280 -9.87 -23.62 22.34
CA LYS A 280 -8.58 -22.92 22.35
C LYS A 280 -8.11 -22.62 20.91
N ARG A 281 -7.34 -21.55 20.75
CA ARG A 281 -6.60 -21.27 19.52
C ARG A 281 -5.78 -22.50 19.11
N ASP A 282 -5.52 -22.64 17.80
CA ASP A 282 -4.78 -23.78 17.23
C ASP A 282 -5.52 -25.13 17.39
N GLY A 283 -6.82 -25.09 17.60
CA GLY A 283 -7.69 -26.25 17.55
C GLY A 283 -8.00 -26.74 16.14
N LYS A 284 -8.67 -27.90 16.02
CA LYS A 284 -9.13 -28.43 14.72
C LYS A 284 -10.45 -27.81 14.24
N GLY A 285 -11.17 -27.13 15.14
CA GLY A 285 -12.51 -26.65 14.85
C GLY A 285 -13.55 -27.77 14.65
N SER A 286 -14.74 -27.39 14.23
CA SER A 286 -15.83 -28.30 13.90
C SER A 286 -16.60 -27.85 12.69
N LYS A 287 -17.09 -28.82 11.90
CA LYS A 287 -18.00 -28.52 10.78
C LYS A 287 -19.37 -28.15 11.34
N VAL A 288 -19.93 -27.07 10.80
CA VAL A 288 -21.35 -26.77 11.04
C VAL A 288 -22.18 -27.77 10.24
N ARG A 289 -23.13 -28.44 10.90
CA ARG A 289 -24.08 -29.33 10.22
C ARG A 289 -25.04 -28.46 9.41
N LEU A 290 -24.92 -28.53 8.09
CA LEU A 290 -25.80 -27.87 7.14
C LEU A 290 -27.16 -28.56 7.08
#